data_d06c04e409bc1fbafe50706cc0bbc759
#
_entry.id   d06c04e409bc1fbafe50706cc0bbc759
#
_cell.length_a   1.000
_cell.length_b   1.000
_cell.length_c   1.000
_cell.angle_alpha   90.00
_cell.angle_beta   90.00
_cell.angle_gamma   90.00
#
_symmetry.space_group_name_H-M   'P 1'
#
loop_
_entity.id
_entity.type
_entity.pdbx_description
1 polymer ?
#
loop_
_entity_poly.entity_id
_entity_poly.type
_entity_poly.pdbx_seq_one_letter_code
_entity_poly.pdbx_strand_id
1 'polypeptide(L)'
;MTILPFVSHPVPPHDPALDRVTAVLDPILATLGFAAGQAGASGGRGQVIFCRGLVDSTDGGCVDLVVDLEATPEWRITDVRYWGYRSDRWHLAFDPDRDLPAQLSGLARTLPNELS
;
A
#
# COMPACT_ATOMS: atom_id res chain seq x y z
N MET A 1 3.21 -14.64 36.23
CA MET A 1 3.39 -14.11 35.76
C MET A 1 3.57 -13.76 34.84
N THR A 2 3.51 -13.34 34.42
CA THR A 2 3.54 -13.15 33.58
C THR A 2 3.94 -12.41 32.92
N ILE A 3 4.35 -12.20 32.47
CA ILE A 3 4.73 -11.61 31.82
C ILE A 3 4.56 -11.26 30.87
N LEU A 4 4.53 -10.99 30.45
CA LEU A 4 4.28 -10.61 29.35
C LEU A 4 4.89 -9.42 28.88
N PRO A 5 6.04 -9.24 28.91
CA PRO A 5 6.75 -8.06 28.51
C PRO A 5 6.62 -7.74 27.06
N PHE A 6 6.51 -8.77 26.27
CA PHE A 6 6.35 -8.45 24.88
C PHE A 6 5.00 -7.89 24.58
N VAL A 7 4.17 -7.95 25.51
CA VAL A 7 2.91 -7.29 25.36
C VAL A 7 3.09 -5.80 25.37
N SER A 8 4.15 -5.33 25.92
CA SER A 8 4.42 -3.92 25.87
C SER A 8 5.01 -3.50 24.54
N HIS A 9 5.27 -4.45 23.67
CA HIS A 9 5.60 -4.04 22.34
C HIS A 9 4.39 -3.45 21.70
N PRO A 10 4.42 -2.18 21.38
CA PRO A 10 3.35 -1.65 20.58
C PRO A 10 3.46 -2.36 19.26
N VAL A 11 2.67 -3.34 19.10
CA VAL A 11 2.33 -3.76 17.77
C VAL A 11 1.84 -2.50 17.12
N PRO A 12 2.41 -2.10 15.98
CA PRO A 12 1.89 -0.96 15.26
C PRO A 12 0.40 -1.20 15.13
N PRO A 13 -0.42 -0.22 15.46
CA PRO A 13 -1.85 -0.44 15.45
C PRO A 13 -2.25 -0.95 14.11
N HIS A 14 -2.78 -2.15 14.12
CA HIS A 14 -3.38 -2.73 12.94
C HIS A 14 -4.67 -1.99 12.72
N ASP A 15 -4.63 -1.05 11.83
CA ASP A 15 -5.87 -0.40 11.47
C ASP A 15 -6.59 -1.26 10.45
N PRO A 16 -7.84 -1.63 10.69
CA PRO A 16 -8.60 -2.46 9.75
C PRO A 16 -8.67 -1.86 8.34
N ALA A 17 -8.61 -0.54 8.23
CA ALA A 17 -8.65 0.10 6.91
C ALA A 17 -7.42 -0.23 6.09
N LEU A 18 -6.23 -0.23 6.71
CA LEU A 18 -5.01 -0.56 6.00
C LEU A 18 -4.97 -2.05 5.65
N ASP A 19 -5.48 -2.89 6.54
CA ASP A 19 -5.60 -4.32 6.24
C ASP A 19 -6.52 -4.54 5.05
N ARG A 20 -7.54 -3.72 4.89
CA ARG A 20 -8.43 -3.83 3.74
C ARG A 20 -7.71 -3.47 2.45
N VAL A 21 -6.82 -2.49 2.49
CA VAL A 21 -6.02 -2.14 1.31
C VAL A 21 -5.20 -3.35 0.86
N THR A 22 -4.51 -4.00 1.78
CA THR A 22 -3.72 -5.17 1.44
C THR A 22 -4.60 -6.33 1.00
N ALA A 23 -5.73 -6.54 1.65
CA ALA A 23 -6.62 -7.63 1.29
C ALA A 23 -7.16 -7.51 -0.14
N VAL A 24 -7.42 -6.28 -0.58
CA VAL A 24 -7.91 -6.06 -1.95
C VAL A 24 -6.79 -6.06 -2.96
N LEU A 25 -5.67 -5.41 -2.67
CA LEU A 25 -4.62 -5.19 -3.65
C LEU A 25 -3.56 -6.29 -3.73
N ASP A 26 -3.28 -6.99 -2.62
CA ASP A 26 -2.28 -8.05 -2.62
C ASP A 26 -2.53 -9.11 -3.69
N PRO A 27 -3.74 -9.67 -3.83
CA PRO A 27 -3.95 -10.71 -4.85
C PRO A 27 -3.70 -10.21 -6.28
N ILE A 28 -4.05 -8.97 -6.54
CA ILE A 28 -3.88 -8.37 -7.86
C ILE A 28 -2.40 -8.09 -8.12
N LEU A 29 -1.74 -7.49 -7.15
CA LEU A 29 -0.34 -7.10 -7.29
C LEU A 29 0.58 -8.31 -7.29
N ALA A 30 0.20 -9.38 -6.60
CA ALA A 30 0.96 -10.63 -6.63
C ALA A 30 1.08 -11.18 -8.06
N THR A 31 0.01 -11.06 -8.85
CA THR A 31 0.05 -11.51 -10.24
C THR A 31 0.99 -10.66 -11.10
N LEU A 32 1.33 -9.47 -10.64
CA LEU A 32 2.24 -8.56 -11.32
C LEU A 32 3.66 -8.65 -10.75
N GLY A 33 3.90 -9.54 -9.80
CA GLY A 33 5.22 -9.76 -9.25
C GLY A 33 5.54 -8.97 -7.98
N PHE A 34 4.56 -8.30 -7.41
CA PHE A 34 4.78 -7.54 -6.17
C PHE A 34 4.71 -8.44 -4.95
N ALA A 35 5.53 -8.16 -3.97
CA ALA A 35 5.45 -8.79 -2.67
C ALA A 35 4.24 -8.25 -1.90
N ALA A 36 3.87 -8.94 -0.84
CA ALA A 36 2.76 -8.52 0.01
C ALA A 36 2.99 -7.12 0.56
N GLY A 37 1.94 -6.33 0.64
CA GLY A 37 2.01 -4.97 1.12
C GLY A 37 2.38 -4.88 2.58
N GLN A 38 3.14 -3.84 2.91
CA GLN A 38 3.50 -3.54 4.29
C GLN A 38 2.81 -2.25 4.69
N ALA A 39 2.04 -2.34 5.75
CA ALA A 39 1.21 -1.23 6.21
C ALA A 39 1.77 -0.64 7.49
N GLY A 40 1.63 0.67 7.63
CA GLY A 40 1.95 1.36 8.86
C GLY A 40 1.07 2.59 8.99
N ALA A 41 0.69 2.91 10.23
CA ALA A 41 -0.16 4.05 10.50
C ALA A 41 0.31 4.77 11.75
N SER A 42 0.18 6.09 11.74
CA SER A 42 0.53 6.92 12.89
C SER A 42 -0.16 8.27 12.75
N GLY A 43 -0.81 8.73 13.83
CA GLY A 43 -1.37 10.06 13.86
C GLY A 43 -2.42 10.35 12.80
N GLY A 44 -3.24 9.39 12.46
CA GLY A 44 -4.28 9.58 11.44
C GLY A 44 -3.77 9.53 10.02
N ARG A 45 -2.53 9.13 9.82
CA ARG A 45 -1.94 8.93 8.50
C ARG A 45 -1.50 7.49 8.36
N GLY A 46 -1.66 6.93 7.18
CA GLY A 46 -1.27 5.57 6.90
C GLY A 46 -0.60 5.45 5.57
N GLN A 47 0.13 4.37 5.40
CA GLN A 47 0.83 4.10 4.16
C GLN A 47 0.92 2.59 3.97
N VAL A 48 0.69 2.15 2.75
CA VAL A 48 0.88 0.74 2.38
C VAL A 48 1.85 0.72 1.22
N ILE A 49 2.93 -0.03 1.35
CA ILE A 49 3.99 -0.10 0.35
C ILE A 49 4.07 -1.52 -0.20
N PHE A 50 4.03 -1.62 -1.53
CA PHE A 50 4.21 -2.88 -2.24
C PHE A 50 5.48 -2.76 -3.06
N CYS A 51 6.34 -3.75 -3.00
CA CYS A 51 7.63 -3.72 -3.69
C CYS A 51 7.73 -4.86 -4.68
N ARG A 52 8.30 -4.57 -5.86
CA ARG A 52 8.57 -5.57 -6.88
C ARG A 52 10.03 -5.48 -7.27
N GLY A 53 10.76 -6.58 -7.11
CA GLY A 53 12.14 -6.66 -7.56
C GLY A 53 12.21 -6.71 -9.08
N LEU A 54 13.23 -6.07 -9.63
CA LEU A 54 13.47 -6.10 -11.07
C LEU A 54 14.43 -7.22 -11.38
N VAL A 55 13.95 -8.20 -12.15
CA VAL A 55 14.71 -9.42 -12.44
C VAL A 55 16.03 -9.13 -13.14
N ASP A 56 16.03 -8.15 -14.02
CA ASP A 56 17.20 -7.81 -14.82
C ASP A 56 18.08 -6.75 -14.18
N SER A 57 17.79 -6.38 -12.95
CA SER A 57 18.59 -5.36 -12.28
C SER A 57 19.80 -5.96 -11.62
N THR A 58 20.96 -5.55 -12.05
CA THR A 58 22.21 -5.99 -11.43
C THR A 58 22.46 -5.27 -10.12
N ASP A 59 21.72 -4.19 -9.87
CA ASP A 59 21.87 -3.38 -8.67
C ASP A 59 20.86 -3.73 -7.59
N GLY A 60 20.09 -4.79 -7.78
CA GLY A 60 19.06 -5.14 -6.84
C GLY A 60 17.92 -4.13 -6.81
N GLY A 61 17.70 -3.45 -7.92
CA GLY A 61 16.67 -2.42 -8.00
C GLY A 61 15.27 -2.98 -7.78
N CYS A 62 14.41 -2.16 -7.23
CA CYS A 62 13.02 -2.51 -7.06
C CYS A 62 12.15 -1.31 -7.43
N VAL A 63 10.89 -1.58 -7.64
CA VAL A 63 9.91 -0.52 -7.85
C VAL A 63 8.91 -0.62 -6.72
N ASP A 64 8.48 0.52 -6.25
CA ASP A 64 7.53 0.61 -5.14
C ASP A 64 6.23 1.21 -5.61
N LEU A 65 5.14 0.59 -5.19
CA LEU A 65 3.82 1.19 -5.28
C LEU A 65 3.45 1.62 -3.88
N VAL A 66 3.20 2.90 -3.70
CA VAL A 66 2.93 3.49 -2.38
C VAL A 66 1.53 4.05 -2.37
N VAL A 67 0.72 3.58 -1.44
CA VAL A 67 -0.64 4.07 -1.24
C VAL A 67 -0.66 4.84 0.07
N ASP A 68 -0.91 6.15 -0.01
CA ASP A 68 -1.02 7.01 1.17
C ASP A 68 -2.48 7.18 1.55
N LEU A 69 -2.75 7.15 2.86
CA LEU A 69 -4.09 7.28 3.38
C LEU A 69 -4.11 8.26 4.54
N GLU A 70 -5.25 8.87 4.75
CA GLU A 70 -5.48 9.72 5.93
C GLU A 70 -6.87 9.45 6.48
N ALA A 71 -6.99 9.55 7.80
CA ALA A 71 -8.26 9.43 8.50
C ALA A 71 -8.78 10.85 8.81
N THR A 72 -9.79 11.30 8.07
CA THR A 72 -10.33 12.66 8.21
C THR A 72 -11.84 12.70 7.95
N PRO A 73 -12.68 12.19 8.82
CA PRO A 73 -12.43 11.31 9.95
C PRO A 73 -12.30 9.84 9.57
N GLU A 74 -12.75 9.48 8.38
CA GLU A 74 -12.66 8.11 7.90
C GLU A 74 -11.46 7.95 7.00
N TRP A 75 -10.87 6.77 7.02
CA TRP A 75 -9.73 6.48 6.18
C TRP A 75 -10.07 6.58 4.71
N ARG A 76 -9.26 7.32 3.99
CA ARG A 76 -9.35 7.45 2.54
C ARG A 76 -7.96 7.47 1.93
N ILE A 77 -7.86 7.02 0.70
CA ILE A 77 -6.64 7.14 -0.06
C ILE A 77 -6.47 8.60 -0.47
N THR A 78 -5.31 9.15 -0.21
CA THR A 78 -4.98 10.54 -0.55
C THR A 78 -3.95 10.64 -1.65
N ASP A 79 -3.21 9.56 -1.92
CA ASP A 79 -2.26 9.56 -3.01
C ASP A 79 -1.87 8.13 -3.36
N VAL A 80 -1.57 7.88 -4.62
CA VAL A 80 -1.05 6.61 -5.09
C VAL A 80 0.14 6.92 -5.98
N ARG A 81 1.32 6.49 -5.58
CA ARG A 81 2.57 6.81 -6.27
C ARG A 81 3.30 5.56 -6.69
N TYR A 82 3.88 5.61 -7.86
CA TYR A 82 4.67 4.51 -8.38
C TYR A 82 6.09 5.01 -8.65
N TRP A 83 7.08 4.32 -8.09
CA TRP A 83 8.48 4.66 -8.26
C TRP A 83 9.11 3.61 -9.14
N GLY A 84 9.53 4.02 -10.33
CA GLY A 84 10.22 3.12 -11.20
C GLY A 84 11.71 3.05 -10.89
N TYR A 85 12.34 2.08 -11.52
CA TYR A 85 13.75 1.79 -11.35
C TYR A 85 14.64 3.02 -11.64
N ARG A 86 14.23 3.85 -12.57
CA ARG A 86 15.02 5.02 -12.97
C ARG A 86 14.66 6.28 -12.20
N SER A 87 14.13 6.10 -11.02
CA SER A 87 13.67 7.21 -10.20
C SER A 87 12.49 7.96 -10.79
N ASP A 88 11.89 7.43 -11.83
CA ASP A 88 10.68 8.00 -12.36
C ASP A 88 9.58 7.80 -11.34
N ARG A 89 8.97 8.89 -10.98
CA ARG A 89 7.94 8.91 -9.98
C ARG A 89 6.71 9.50 -10.62
N TRP A 90 5.63 8.79 -10.58
CA TRP A 90 4.40 9.36 -11.09
C TRP A 90 3.23 8.95 -10.20
N HIS A 91 2.23 9.80 -10.25
CA HIS A 91 1.01 9.59 -9.50
C HIS A 91 0.04 8.82 -10.37
N LEU A 92 -0.60 7.83 -9.77
CA LEU A 92 -1.60 7.05 -10.46
C LEU A 92 -2.98 7.61 -10.14
N ALA A 93 -3.88 7.45 -11.09
CA ALA A 93 -5.23 7.96 -10.92
C ALA A 93 -5.99 7.15 -9.86
N PHE A 94 -6.73 7.85 -9.04
CA PHE A 94 -7.66 7.25 -8.08
C PHE A 94 -8.79 8.25 -7.87
N ASP A 95 -9.82 7.84 -7.17
CA ASP A 95 -10.98 8.71 -6.96
C ASP A 95 -10.92 9.30 -5.55
N PRO A 96 -10.52 10.58 -5.40
CA PRO A 96 -10.34 11.16 -4.07
C PRO A 96 -11.66 11.44 -3.35
N ASP A 97 -12.77 11.48 -4.08
CA ASP A 97 -14.06 11.85 -3.51
C ASP A 97 -14.89 10.65 -3.06
N ARG A 98 -14.39 9.44 -3.29
CA ARG A 98 -15.08 8.23 -2.92
C ARG A 98 -14.62 7.73 -1.56
N ASP A 99 -15.41 6.84 -0.96
CA ASP A 99 -14.97 6.17 0.25
C ASP A 99 -13.93 5.11 -0.08
N LEU A 100 -13.28 4.59 0.94
CA LEU A 100 -12.17 3.66 0.77
C LEU A 100 -12.56 2.41 -0.04
N PRO A 101 -13.69 1.74 0.24
CA PRO A 101 -14.07 0.57 -0.56
C PRO A 101 -14.21 0.88 -2.04
N ALA A 102 -14.79 2.02 -2.38
CA ALA A 102 -14.94 2.41 -3.78
C ALA A 102 -13.61 2.77 -4.42
N GLN A 103 -12.73 3.44 -3.67
CA GLN A 103 -11.38 3.76 -4.14
C GLN A 103 -10.61 2.47 -4.45
N LEU A 104 -10.71 1.49 -3.56
CA LEU A 104 -10.02 0.20 -3.74
C LEU A 104 -10.58 -0.55 -4.94
N SER A 105 -11.88 -0.54 -5.13
CA SER A 105 -12.50 -1.17 -6.30
C SER A 105 -12.00 -0.54 -7.58
N GLY A 106 -11.87 0.78 -7.61
CA GLY A 106 -11.34 1.48 -8.76
C GLY A 106 -9.89 1.10 -9.05
N LEU A 107 -9.06 1.08 -8.02
CA LEU A 107 -7.66 0.69 -8.19
C LEU A 107 -7.54 -0.76 -8.64
N ALA A 108 -8.37 -1.65 -8.11
CA ALA A 108 -8.34 -3.04 -8.50
C ALA A 108 -8.59 -3.23 -9.99
N ARG A 109 -9.38 -2.35 -10.59
CA ARG A 109 -9.63 -2.40 -12.02
C ARG A 109 -8.54 -1.76 -12.86
N THR A 110 -7.92 -0.71 -12.35
CA THR A 110 -6.98 0.08 -13.17
C THR A 110 -5.53 -0.36 -13.01
N LEU A 111 -5.11 -0.82 -11.83
CA LEU A 111 -3.71 -1.15 -11.59
C LEU A 111 -3.15 -2.21 -12.54
N PRO A 112 -3.88 -3.27 -12.91
CA PRO A 112 -3.31 -4.24 -13.85
C PRO A 112 -2.89 -3.62 -15.18
N ASN A 113 -3.62 -2.62 -15.65
CA ASN A 113 -3.26 -1.93 -16.89
C ASN A 113 -2.16 -0.91 -16.68
N GLU A 114 -2.16 -0.24 -15.53
CA GLU A 114 -1.20 0.80 -15.24
C GLU A 114 0.20 0.25 -14.97
N LEU A 115 0.27 -0.95 -14.42
CA LEU A 115 1.53 -1.53 -13.95
C LEU A 115 2.03 -2.71 -14.79
N SER A 116 1.30 -3.08 -15.81
CA SER A 116 1.71 -4.20 -16.64
C SER A 116 2.68 -3.79 -17.73
#